data_c80e5375855e0358394f3dc08b57ce9a
#
_entry.id   c80e5375855e0358394f3dc08b57ce9a
#
_cell.length_a   1.000
_cell.length_b   1.000
_cell.length_c   1.000
_cell.angle_alpha   90.00
_cell.angle_beta   90.00
_cell.angle_gamma   90.00
#
_symmetry.space_group_name_H-M   'P 1'
#
loop_
_entity.id
_entity.type
_entity.pdbx_description
1 polymer ?
#
loop_
_entity_poly.entity_id
_entity_poly.type
_entity_poly.pdbx_seq_one_letter_code
_entity_poly.pdbx_strand_id
1 'polypeptide(L)'
;MNYKIILLIISLFILSACNQEAHKNKKINIIYGEKYKNTGFALVYNNKLKKQKKISKKIDNRSLVIFHKNLKKNSFVKITNPSNQKTIIAKVISNNVKFSEFYNSVITNRIAEELSLNLDEPYINLVLISQNSTFIAKKAKTFETEKKVAEKVPVDGVK
;
A
#
# COMPACT_ATOMS: atom_id res chain seq x y z
N MET A 1 44.04 -49.93 14.15
CA MET A 1 43.23 -48.96 13.32
C MET A 1 43.74 -47.57 13.62
N ASN A 2 44.35 -46.90 12.63
CA ASN A 2 45.12 -45.69 12.88
C ASN A 2 44.23 -44.52 13.25
N TYR A 3 44.30 -44.06 14.51
CA TYR A 3 43.53 -42.91 15.02
C TYR A 3 43.66 -41.65 14.13
N LYS A 4 44.75 -41.51 13.40
CA LYS A 4 44.95 -40.41 12.43
C LYS A 4 43.93 -40.40 11.28
N ILE A 5 43.49 -41.59 10.83
CA ILE A 5 42.48 -41.73 9.76
C ILE A 5 41.07 -41.33 10.30
N ILE A 6 40.80 -41.71 11.53
CA ILE A 6 39.53 -41.36 12.22
C ILE A 6 39.44 -39.85 12.42
N LEU A 7 40.53 -39.19 12.84
CA LEU A 7 40.62 -37.72 12.98
C LEU A 7 40.42 -36.99 11.64
N LEU A 8 40.94 -37.53 10.54
CA LEU A 8 40.81 -36.97 9.21
C LEU A 8 39.36 -37.06 8.69
N ILE A 9 38.66 -38.17 8.97
CA ILE A 9 37.27 -38.37 8.63
C ILE A 9 36.35 -37.40 9.41
N ILE A 10 36.61 -37.24 10.72
CA ILE A 10 35.87 -36.30 11.56
C ILE A 10 36.07 -34.86 11.11
N SER A 11 37.28 -34.46 10.71
CA SER A 11 37.58 -33.15 10.17
C SER A 11 36.81 -32.85 8.86
N LEU A 12 36.64 -33.87 8.00
CA LEU A 12 35.89 -33.73 6.74
C LEU A 12 34.40 -33.50 6.98
N PHE A 13 33.80 -34.08 8.06
CA PHE A 13 32.41 -33.89 8.38
C PHE A 13 32.10 -32.51 8.98
N ILE A 14 33.04 -31.88 9.66
CA ILE A 14 32.85 -30.55 10.25
C ILE A 14 32.83 -29.46 9.15
N LEU A 15 33.52 -29.67 8.03
CA LEU A 15 33.56 -28.71 6.90
C LEU A 15 32.26 -28.69 6.07
N SER A 16 31.42 -29.72 6.18
CA SER A 16 30.14 -29.79 5.45
C SER A 16 28.96 -29.08 6.17
N ALA A 17 29.16 -28.57 7.37
CA ALA A 17 28.10 -27.95 8.19
C ALA A 17 27.91 -26.44 7.92
N CYS A 18 28.60 -25.87 6.95
CA CYS A 18 28.26 -24.53 6.45
C CYS A 18 27.02 -24.60 5.55
N ASN A 19 25.86 -24.89 6.15
CA ASN A 19 24.59 -24.53 5.53
C ASN A 19 24.52 -23.02 5.50
N GLN A 20 24.91 -22.44 4.38
CA GLN A 20 24.46 -21.11 4.00
C GLN A 20 22.93 -21.18 4.00
N GLU A 21 22.32 -20.62 5.04
CA GLU A 21 20.93 -20.18 4.92
C GLU A 21 20.89 -19.21 3.74
N ALA A 22 20.57 -19.76 2.58
CA ALA A 22 20.18 -18.94 1.45
C ALA A 22 19.08 -18.02 1.97
N HIS A 23 19.41 -16.75 2.16
CA HIS A 23 18.42 -15.70 2.28
C HIS A 23 17.43 -15.97 1.17
N LYS A 24 16.31 -16.60 1.51
CA LYS A 24 15.13 -16.65 0.64
C LYS A 24 14.75 -15.19 0.42
N ASN A 25 15.37 -14.58 -0.59
CA ASN A 25 14.83 -13.40 -1.21
C ASN A 25 13.38 -13.76 -1.49
N LYS A 26 12.50 -13.31 -0.60
CA LYS A 26 11.06 -13.40 -0.78
C LYS A 26 10.83 -12.68 -2.09
N LYS A 27 10.83 -13.42 -3.20
CA LYS A 27 10.41 -12.88 -4.49
C LYS A 27 9.03 -12.33 -4.20
N ILE A 28 8.96 -11.01 -4.08
CA ILE A 28 7.70 -10.31 -4.06
C ILE A 28 7.19 -10.58 -5.47
N ASN A 29 6.37 -11.62 -5.61
CA ASN A 29 5.57 -11.83 -6.80
C ASN A 29 4.66 -10.60 -6.87
N ILE A 30 5.13 -9.58 -7.55
CA ILE A 30 4.29 -8.49 -8.00
C ILE A 30 3.45 -9.14 -9.09
N ILE A 31 2.30 -9.69 -8.68
CA ILE A 31 1.27 -10.15 -9.60
C ILE A 31 0.74 -8.87 -10.25
N TYR A 32 1.33 -8.53 -11.38
CA TYR A 32 0.78 -7.56 -12.30
C TYR A 32 -0.52 -8.16 -12.85
N GLY A 33 -1.67 -7.80 -12.24
CA GLY A 33 -2.95 -8.21 -12.80
C GLY A 33 -4.11 -8.36 -11.82
N GLU A 34 -3.94 -8.90 -10.65
CA GLU A 34 -5.03 -8.96 -9.69
C GLU A 34 -5.05 -7.71 -8.82
N LYS A 35 -5.99 -6.83 -9.12
CA LYS A 35 -6.30 -5.69 -8.25
C LYS A 35 -6.77 -6.25 -6.92
N TYR A 36 -6.01 -5.98 -5.85
CA TYR A 36 -6.40 -6.36 -4.50
C TYR A 36 -7.84 -5.90 -4.25
N LYS A 37 -8.70 -6.85 -3.90
CA LYS A 37 -10.10 -6.63 -3.54
C LYS A 37 -10.33 -7.23 -2.16
N ASN A 38 -10.95 -6.49 -1.27
CA ASN A 38 -11.34 -6.95 0.05
C ASN A 38 -12.72 -6.40 0.40
N THR A 39 -13.57 -7.23 0.97
CA THR A 39 -14.91 -6.89 1.39
C THR A 39 -15.04 -7.24 2.87
N GLY A 40 -15.61 -6.35 3.67
CA GLY A 40 -15.77 -6.60 5.10
C GLY A 40 -16.04 -5.31 5.89
N PHE A 41 -16.08 -5.46 7.21
CA PHE A 41 -16.34 -4.32 8.10
C PHE A 41 -15.12 -3.40 8.20
N ALA A 42 -15.36 -2.11 8.16
CA ALA A 42 -14.38 -1.09 8.47
C ALA A 42 -14.51 -0.62 9.92
N LEU A 43 -13.44 -0.16 10.52
CA LEU A 43 -13.48 0.52 11.80
C LEU A 43 -13.48 2.03 11.59
N VAL A 44 -14.60 2.68 11.92
CA VAL A 44 -14.66 4.15 11.86
C VAL A 44 -13.86 4.73 13.02
N TYR A 45 -12.86 5.54 12.69
CA TYR A 45 -11.94 6.10 13.68
C TYR A 45 -12.65 7.11 14.59
N ASN A 46 -12.42 7.00 15.88
CA ASN A 46 -12.67 8.06 16.84
C ASN A 46 -11.53 8.15 17.88
N ASN A 47 -11.39 9.30 18.52
CA ASN A 47 -10.31 9.54 19.49
C ASN A 47 -10.39 8.62 20.72
N LYS A 48 -11.58 8.12 21.08
CA LYS A 48 -11.75 7.17 22.20
C LYS A 48 -11.04 5.85 21.91
N LEU A 49 -11.11 5.33 20.67
CA LEU A 49 -10.43 4.10 20.24
C LEU A 49 -8.91 4.21 20.39
N LYS A 50 -8.35 5.39 20.10
CA LYS A 50 -6.93 5.65 20.33
C LYS A 50 -6.59 5.65 21.82
N LYS A 51 -7.38 6.35 22.66
CA LYS A 51 -7.21 6.39 24.12
C LYS A 51 -7.31 4.99 24.73
N GLN A 52 -8.22 4.16 24.24
CA GLN A 52 -8.41 2.77 24.68
C GLN A 52 -7.37 1.80 24.10
N LYS A 53 -6.35 2.29 23.40
CA LYS A 53 -5.31 1.46 22.73
C LYS A 53 -5.86 0.45 21.71
N LYS A 54 -7.12 0.59 21.27
CA LYS A 54 -7.72 -0.27 20.22
C LYS A 54 -7.14 0.02 18.84
N ILE A 55 -6.63 1.23 18.63
CA ILE A 55 -5.89 1.65 17.43
C ILE A 55 -4.55 2.25 17.86
N SER A 56 -3.45 1.83 17.26
CA SER A 56 -2.10 2.28 17.67
C SER A 56 -1.74 3.68 17.20
N LYS A 57 -2.34 4.17 16.11
CA LYS A 57 -2.01 5.48 15.51
C LYS A 57 -3.21 6.41 15.43
N LYS A 58 -2.94 7.72 15.40
CA LYS A 58 -3.96 8.76 15.15
C LYS A 58 -4.13 8.97 13.64
N ILE A 59 -5.37 9.25 13.22
CA ILE A 59 -5.73 9.63 11.85
C ILE A 59 -6.49 10.96 11.89
N ASP A 60 -6.33 11.76 10.86
CA ASP A 60 -7.12 12.99 10.71
C ASP A 60 -8.49 12.65 10.11
N ASN A 61 -9.54 12.85 10.92
CA ASN A 61 -10.93 12.51 10.55
C ASN A 61 -11.52 13.32 9.39
N ARG A 62 -10.88 14.44 9.02
CA ARG A 62 -11.34 15.31 7.93
C ARG A 62 -10.76 14.92 6.57
N SER A 63 -9.78 14.03 6.55
CA SER A 63 -9.07 13.63 5.33
C SER A 63 -9.63 12.33 4.74
N LEU A 64 -9.43 12.14 3.42
CA LEU A 64 -9.81 10.93 2.70
C LEU A 64 -8.66 9.92 2.75
N VAL A 65 -8.37 9.45 3.96
CA VAL A 65 -7.25 8.52 4.20
C VAL A 65 -7.69 7.35 5.06
N ILE A 66 -6.95 6.25 4.93
CA ILE A 66 -7.22 5.02 5.69
C ILE A 66 -5.94 4.42 6.27
N PHE A 67 -6.11 3.55 7.26
CA PHE A 67 -5.11 2.56 7.62
C PHE A 67 -5.54 1.20 7.06
N HIS A 68 -4.57 0.46 6.55
CA HIS A 68 -4.78 -0.89 6.05
C HIS A 68 -3.54 -1.75 6.30
N LYS A 69 -3.71 -3.00 6.77
CA LYS A 69 -2.58 -3.85 7.17
C LYS A 69 -1.72 -4.32 5.99
N ASN A 70 -2.36 -4.69 4.88
CA ASN A 70 -1.70 -5.40 3.78
C ASN A 70 -1.36 -4.51 2.58
N LEU A 71 -1.92 -3.31 2.48
CA LEU A 71 -1.65 -2.40 1.38
C LEU A 71 -0.45 -1.52 1.67
N LYS A 72 0.33 -1.21 0.65
CA LYS A 72 1.49 -0.32 0.78
C LYS A 72 1.06 1.10 1.13
N LYS A 73 1.86 1.77 1.98
CA LYS A 73 1.70 3.20 2.23
C LYS A 73 1.73 3.98 0.91
N ASN A 74 0.89 5.01 0.83
CA ASN A 74 0.68 5.86 -0.34
C ASN A 74 -0.05 5.18 -1.53
N SER A 75 -0.56 3.96 -1.37
CA SER A 75 -1.49 3.38 -2.35
C SER A 75 -2.83 4.10 -2.33
N PHE A 76 -3.54 4.08 -3.46
CA PHE A 76 -4.91 4.57 -3.57
C PHE A 76 -5.89 3.41 -3.70
N VAL A 77 -6.99 3.52 -2.98
CA VAL A 77 -8.06 2.53 -2.96
C VAL A 77 -9.39 3.17 -3.31
N LYS A 78 -10.22 2.45 -4.05
CA LYS A 78 -11.64 2.76 -4.21
C LYS A 78 -12.40 2.03 -3.11
N ILE A 79 -13.14 2.78 -2.32
CA ILE A 79 -14.02 2.25 -1.28
C ILE A 79 -15.45 2.43 -1.77
N THR A 80 -16.25 1.38 -1.67
CA THR A 80 -17.65 1.38 -2.10
C THR A 80 -18.52 0.91 -0.95
N ASN A 81 -19.60 1.64 -0.68
CA ASN A 81 -20.67 1.15 0.16
C ASN A 81 -21.59 0.26 -0.69
N PRO A 82 -21.67 -1.06 -0.41
CA PRO A 82 -22.46 -1.97 -1.24
C PRO A 82 -23.98 -1.71 -1.16
N SER A 83 -24.48 -1.08 -0.10
CA SER A 83 -25.92 -0.83 0.10
C SER A 83 -26.47 0.27 -0.80
N ASN A 84 -25.67 1.29 -1.13
CA ASN A 84 -26.09 2.45 -1.92
C ASN A 84 -25.20 2.74 -3.12
N GLN A 85 -24.18 1.92 -3.37
CA GLN A 85 -23.20 2.01 -4.48
C GLN A 85 -22.37 3.31 -4.50
N LYS A 86 -22.42 4.14 -3.46
CA LYS A 86 -21.54 5.30 -3.33
C LYS A 86 -20.09 4.87 -3.25
N THR A 87 -19.23 5.62 -3.93
CA THR A 87 -17.80 5.31 -4.01
C THR A 87 -16.94 6.52 -3.69
N ILE A 88 -15.79 6.28 -3.09
CA ILE A 88 -14.80 7.31 -2.82
C ILE A 88 -13.38 6.75 -3.03
N ILE A 89 -12.45 7.61 -3.39
CA ILE A 89 -11.03 7.26 -3.47
C ILE A 89 -10.34 7.78 -2.22
N ALA A 90 -9.64 6.88 -1.53
CA ALA A 90 -8.89 7.20 -0.33
C ALA A 90 -7.43 6.75 -0.45
N LYS A 91 -6.55 7.42 0.30
CA LYS A 91 -5.12 7.12 0.33
C LYS A 91 -4.78 6.28 1.56
N VAL A 92 -4.01 5.21 1.38
CA VAL A 92 -3.43 4.43 2.48
C VAL A 92 -2.25 5.20 3.08
N ILE A 93 -2.38 5.70 4.30
CA ILE A 93 -1.32 6.47 4.96
C ILE A 93 -0.42 5.63 5.86
N SER A 94 -0.87 4.45 6.26
CA SER A 94 -0.05 3.51 7.02
C SER A 94 -0.55 2.08 6.91
N ASN A 95 0.39 1.15 6.84
CA ASN A 95 0.16 -0.29 6.94
C ASN A 95 0.74 -0.90 8.23
N ASN A 96 1.44 -0.10 9.01
CA ASN A 96 1.96 -0.50 10.32
C ASN A 96 1.09 0.10 11.43
N VAL A 97 -0.18 -0.36 11.51
CA VAL A 97 -1.14 0.07 12.53
C VAL A 97 -1.80 -1.17 13.12
N LYS A 98 -1.79 -1.24 14.45
CA LYS A 98 -2.47 -2.33 15.17
C LYS A 98 -3.93 -1.95 15.40
N PHE A 99 -4.84 -2.80 14.99
CA PHE A 99 -6.27 -2.79 15.25
C PHE A 99 -6.82 -4.22 15.12
N SER A 100 -8.06 -4.47 15.55
CA SER A 100 -8.66 -5.82 15.51
C SER A 100 -8.63 -6.44 14.11
N GLU A 101 -8.35 -7.75 14.04
CA GLU A 101 -8.35 -8.53 12.80
C GLU A 101 -9.74 -8.62 12.15
N PHE A 102 -10.80 -8.40 12.93
CA PHE A 102 -12.18 -8.37 12.44
C PHE A 102 -12.39 -7.31 11.36
N TYR A 103 -11.69 -6.16 11.47
CA TYR A 103 -11.84 -5.07 10.52
C TYR A 103 -10.82 -5.17 9.39
N ASN A 104 -11.27 -4.91 8.16
CA ASN A 104 -10.39 -4.87 7.00
C ASN A 104 -9.54 -3.59 6.94
N SER A 105 -10.08 -2.48 7.44
CA SER A 105 -9.42 -1.17 7.43
C SER A 105 -9.92 -0.28 8.55
N VAL A 106 -9.17 0.80 8.83
CA VAL A 106 -9.65 1.92 9.65
C VAL A 106 -9.89 3.10 8.72
N ILE A 107 -11.11 3.61 8.72
CA ILE A 107 -11.55 4.73 7.88
C ILE A 107 -11.83 5.97 8.74
N THR A 108 -11.81 7.14 8.13
CA THR A 108 -12.14 8.41 8.78
C THR A 108 -13.66 8.64 8.82
N ASN A 109 -14.13 9.51 9.72
CA ASN A 109 -15.54 9.91 9.76
C ASN A 109 -15.97 10.50 8.43
N ARG A 110 -15.13 11.32 7.80
CA ARG A 110 -15.42 11.89 6.49
C ARG A 110 -15.73 10.83 5.44
N ILE A 111 -14.96 9.75 5.38
CA ILE A 111 -15.23 8.65 4.45
C ILE A 111 -16.57 7.98 4.77
N ALA A 112 -16.88 7.76 6.05
CA ALA A 112 -18.14 7.16 6.46
C ALA A 112 -19.34 8.05 6.09
N GLU A 113 -19.24 9.35 6.28
CA GLU A 113 -20.26 10.35 5.92
C GLU A 113 -20.47 10.41 4.40
N GLU A 114 -19.41 10.58 3.62
CA GLU A 114 -19.45 10.66 2.14
C GLU A 114 -20.08 9.39 1.52
N LEU A 115 -19.79 8.23 2.09
CA LEU A 115 -20.35 6.96 1.66
C LEU A 115 -21.76 6.68 2.26
N SER A 116 -22.25 7.54 3.16
CA SER A 116 -23.48 7.30 3.93
C SER A 116 -23.51 5.90 4.54
N LEU A 117 -22.41 5.52 5.23
CA LEU A 117 -22.31 4.23 5.88
C LEU A 117 -23.19 4.17 7.14
N ASN A 118 -23.79 3.01 7.38
CA ASN A 118 -24.33 2.71 8.70
C ASN A 118 -23.15 2.58 9.68
N LEU A 119 -23.11 3.43 10.71
CA LEU A 119 -21.99 3.44 11.67
C LEU A 119 -22.01 2.23 12.61
N ASP A 120 -23.15 1.58 12.80
CA ASP A 120 -23.28 0.36 13.59
C ASP A 120 -22.71 -0.85 12.83
N GLU A 121 -22.89 -0.87 11.52
CA GLU A 121 -22.43 -1.92 10.63
C GLU A 121 -21.73 -1.33 9.40
N PRO A 122 -20.55 -0.73 9.54
CA PRO A 122 -19.85 -0.06 8.44
C PRO A 122 -19.20 -1.07 7.48
N TYR A 123 -20.00 -1.69 6.63
CA TYR A 123 -19.57 -2.68 5.66
C TYR A 123 -19.17 -2.05 4.35
N ILE A 124 -17.99 -2.41 3.83
CA ILE A 124 -17.41 -1.79 2.64
C ILE A 124 -16.76 -2.80 1.69
N ASN A 125 -16.73 -2.46 0.41
CA ASN A 125 -15.89 -3.06 -0.59
C ASN A 125 -14.67 -2.15 -0.82
N LEU A 126 -13.47 -2.72 -0.76
CA LEU A 126 -12.21 -2.01 -0.95
C LEU A 126 -11.46 -2.62 -2.13
N VAL A 127 -11.09 -1.79 -3.11
CA VAL A 127 -10.35 -2.21 -4.30
C VAL A 127 -9.11 -1.33 -4.47
N LEU A 128 -7.94 -1.94 -4.61
CA LEU A 128 -6.71 -1.23 -4.92
C LEU A 128 -6.77 -0.67 -6.34
N ILE A 129 -6.59 0.65 -6.50
CA ILE A 129 -6.57 1.32 -7.81
C ILE A 129 -5.12 1.46 -8.30
N SER A 130 -4.25 1.95 -7.43
CA SER A 130 -2.87 2.28 -7.77
C SER A 130 -1.95 1.95 -6.60
N GLN A 131 -0.84 1.28 -6.89
CA GLN A 131 0.28 1.13 -5.99
C GLN A 131 1.26 2.25 -6.30
N ASN A 132 1.27 3.26 -5.41
CA ASN A 132 2.35 4.24 -5.28
C ASN A 132 3.12 4.51 -6.60
N SER A 133 2.42 4.90 -7.64
CA SER A 133 3.08 5.52 -8.77
C SER A 133 3.51 6.91 -8.31
N THR A 134 4.75 7.08 -7.90
CA THR A 134 5.40 8.36 -8.05
C THR A 134 5.21 8.70 -9.52
N PHE A 135 4.28 9.61 -9.79
CA PHE A 135 4.17 10.20 -11.12
C PHE A 135 5.47 11.00 -11.30
N ILE A 136 6.51 10.33 -11.77
CA ILE A 136 7.65 11.01 -12.33
C ILE A 136 7.10 11.55 -13.63
N ALA A 137 6.76 12.83 -13.64
CA ALA A 137 6.49 13.55 -14.86
C ALA A 137 7.72 13.33 -15.74
N LYS A 138 7.65 12.38 -16.66
CA LYS A 138 8.66 12.25 -17.69
C LYS A 138 8.58 13.55 -18.45
N LYS A 139 9.69 14.30 -18.44
CA LYS A 139 9.85 15.52 -19.25
C LYS A 139 9.26 15.22 -20.61
N ALA A 140 8.21 15.93 -21.00
CA ALA A 140 7.56 15.74 -22.29
C ALA A 140 8.66 15.79 -23.35
N LYS A 141 8.83 14.72 -24.12
CA LYS A 141 9.67 14.78 -25.30
C LYS A 141 8.91 15.65 -26.29
N THR A 142 9.35 16.89 -26.44
CA THR A 142 8.88 17.77 -27.49
C THR A 142 9.31 17.11 -28.80
N PHE A 143 8.32 16.73 -29.63
CA PHE A 143 8.64 16.18 -30.93
C PHE A 143 9.33 17.26 -31.77
N GLU A 144 10.30 16.88 -32.60
CA GLU A 144 11.05 17.83 -33.45
C GLU A 144 10.15 18.70 -34.35
N THR A 145 8.99 18.18 -34.71
CA THR A 145 7.96 18.92 -35.42
C THR A 145 7.38 20.08 -34.61
N GLU A 146 7.15 19.91 -33.30
CA GLU A 146 6.66 20.99 -32.42
C GLU A 146 7.76 22.05 -32.19
N LYS A 147 9.02 21.63 -32.14
CA LYS A 147 10.15 22.53 -32.01
C LYS A 147 10.27 23.45 -33.23
N LYS A 148 10.10 22.90 -34.44
CA LYS A 148 10.09 23.66 -35.69
C LYS A 148 8.91 24.62 -35.83
N VAL A 149 7.77 24.30 -35.20
CA VAL A 149 6.61 25.21 -35.17
C VAL A 149 6.82 26.34 -34.18
N ALA A 150 7.37 26.04 -32.99
CA ALA A 150 7.69 27.04 -31.97
C ALA A 150 8.78 28.07 -32.44
N GLU A 151 9.74 27.61 -33.26
CA GLU A 151 10.77 28.48 -33.85
C GLU A 151 10.24 29.41 -34.99
N LYS A 152 9.07 29.10 -35.56
CA LYS A 152 8.45 29.88 -36.65
C LYS A 152 7.42 30.93 -36.19
N VAL A 153 7.09 30.94 -34.91
CA VAL A 153 6.18 31.96 -34.37
C VAL A 153 7.02 33.17 -33.97
N PRO A 154 6.94 34.32 -34.71
CA PRO A 154 7.62 35.52 -34.29
C PRO A 154 7.01 35.98 -32.95
N VAL A 155 7.83 36.12 -31.94
CA VAL A 155 7.43 36.73 -30.66
C VAL A 155 7.56 38.25 -30.87
N ASP A 156 6.73 38.81 -31.74
CA ASP A 156 6.63 40.23 -31.87
C ASP A 156 5.63 40.80 -30.87
N GLY A 157 6.22 41.39 -29.83
CA GLY A 157 5.79 42.65 -29.26
C GLY A 157 4.35 42.74 -28.75
N VAL A 158 4.11 42.23 -27.52
CA VAL A 158 3.10 42.87 -26.68
C VAL A 158 3.76 44.07 -26.00
N LYS A 159 3.49 45.28 -26.54
CA LYS A 159 3.71 46.55 -25.84
C LYS A 159 2.64 46.75 -24.78
#